data_e192bed7b0546d917597ba4489085003
#
_entry.id   e192bed7b0546d917597ba4489085003
#
_cell.length_a   1.000
_cell.length_b   1.000
_cell.length_c   1.000
_cell.angle_alpha   90.00
_cell.angle_beta   90.00
_cell.angle_gamma   90.00
#
_symmetry.space_group_name_H-M   'P 1'
#
loop_
_entity.id
_entity.type
_entity.pdbx_description
1 polymer ?
#
loop_
_entity_poly.entity_id
_entity_poly.type
_entity_poly.pdbx_seq_one_letter_code
_entity_poly.pdbx_strand_id
1 'polypeptide(L)'
;MKAIKKRPGGWVDHSRVTARVAEKIAEAVGLDKDKAYVLGLLHDIGRCKDMGMEHITEGYRILKRRGWMAAARVALTHSFFTNLMPDEEYAMSEADSEKDAELLKNFSDKLRSGEIVYDDYDYLIILADCMSLKRGVVTLNDRFVDLMIRHNFPDLRERVIKIWVIKERFDKMMNGNVYDLFKDEIQQNALLKPQGLINPND
;
A
#
# COMPACT_ATOMS: atom_id res chain seq x y z
N MET A 1 8.81 11.45 12.73
CA MET A 1 7.97 11.91 13.86
C MET A 1 7.41 13.33 13.73
N LYS A 2 8.07 14.29 13.04
CA LYS A 2 7.48 15.63 12.77
C LYS A 2 6.23 15.59 11.86
N ALA A 3 6.13 14.61 10.95
CA ALA A 3 4.98 14.45 10.07
C ALA A 3 3.69 14.10 10.82
N ILE A 4 3.78 13.22 11.82
CA ILE A 4 2.64 12.78 12.65
C ILE A 4 1.99 13.97 13.41
N LYS A 5 2.78 14.97 13.79
CA LYS A 5 2.28 16.16 14.50
C LYS A 5 1.50 17.13 13.60
N LYS A 6 1.68 17.06 12.27
CA LYS A 6 1.02 18.00 11.32
C LYS A 6 -0.41 17.58 10.96
N ARG A 7 -0.63 16.28 10.72
CA ARG A 7 -1.96 15.69 10.43
C ARG A 7 -2.03 14.29 11.04
N PRO A 8 -2.32 14.18 12.33
CA PRO A 8 -2.60 12.89 12.94
C PRO A 8 -3.91 12.38 12.34
N GLY A 9 -3.95 11.11 11.99
CA GLY A 9 -5.13 10.46 11.43
C GLY A 9 -4.95 8.97 11.40
N GLY A 10 -5.99 8.24 11.03
CA GLY A 10 -5.97 6.78 10.95
C GLY A 10 -4.90 6.19 10.03
N TRP A 11 -4.29 7.01 9.15
CA TRP A 11 -3.20 6.58 8.27
C TRP A 11 -1.93 6.17 9.04
N VAL A 12 -1.66 6.81 10.20
CA VAL A 12 -0.49 6.46 11.04
C VAL A 12 -0.66 5.06 11.63
N ASP A 13 -1.85 4.74 12.12
CA ASP A 13 -2.14 3.43 12.69
C ASP A 13 -2.17 2.37 11.58
N HIS A 14 -2.75 2.70 10.42
CA HIS A 14 -2.69 1.88 9.23
C HIS A 14 -1.24 1.57 8.83
N SER A 15 -0.38 2.58 8.72
CA SER A 15 1.05 2.39 8.36
C SER A 15 1.80 1.52 9.39
N ARG A 16 1.45 1.61 10.68
CA ARG A 16 2.02 0.71 11.72
C ARG A 16 1.59 -0.74 11.52
N VAL A 17 0.32 -0.97 11.18
CA VAL A 17 -0.16 -2.32 10.86
C VAL A 17 0.54 -2.84 9.61
N THR A 18 0.60 -2.05 8.53
CA THR A 18 1.29 -2.40 7.29
C THR A 18 2.76 -2.75 7.53
N ALA A 19 3.47 -1.95 8.36
CA ALA A 19 4.86 -2.22 8.71
C ALA A 19 5.03 -3.59 9.39
N ARG A 20 4.20 -3.90 10.38
CA ARG A 20 4.22 -5.17 11.10
C ARG A 20 3.84 -6.36 10.22
N VAL A 21 2.89 -6.18 9.31
CA VAL A 21 2.54 -7.22 8.32
C VAL A 21 3.71 -7.48 7.39
N ALA A 22 4.31 -6.43 6.83
CA ALA A 22 5.47 -6.55 5.94
C ALA A 22 6.65 -7.22 6.63
N GLU A 23 6.96 -6.83 7.88
CA GLU A 23 8.02 -7.43 8.70
C GLU A 23 7.84 -8.95 8.85
N LYS A 24 6.65 -9.39 9.28
CA LYS A 24 6.38 -10.81 9.51
C LYS A 24 6.41 -11.64 8.23
N ILE A 25 5.86 -11.12 7.14
CA ILE A 25 5.92 -11.82 5.84
C ILE A 25 7.38 -11.89 5.36
N ALA A 26 8.13 -10.78 5.44
CA ALA A 26 9.54 -10.74 5.06
C ALA A 26 10.37 -11.79 5.82
N GLU A 27 10.20 -11.89 7.14
CA GLU A 27 10.86 -12.89 7.97
C GLU A 27 10.53 -14.32 7.52
N ALA A 28 9.26 -14.59 7.22
CA ALA A 28 8.80 -15.91 6.79
C ALA A 28 9.33 -16.34 5.41
N VAL A 29 9.63 -15.37 4.53
CA VAL A 29 10.12 -15.65 3.16
C VAL A 29 11.63 -15.39 2.98
N GLY A 30 12.36 -15.07 4.07
CA GLY A 30 13.81 -14.84 4.04
C GLY A 30 14.24 -13.49 3.46
N LEU A 31 13.36 -12.50 3.43
CA LEU A 31 13.70 -11.12 3.11
C LEU A 31 14.16 -10.35 4.36
N ASP A 32 14.84 -9.22 4.15
CA ASP A 32 15.23 -8.32 5.25
C ASP A 32 13.97 -7.69 5.88
N LYS A 33 13.63 -8.17 7.09
CA LYS A 33 12.43 -7.78 7.83
C LYS A 33 12.50 -6.33 8.32
N ASP A 34 13.67 -5.85 8.71
CA ASP A 34 13.84 -4.47 9.20
C ASP A 34 13.64 -3.48 8.06
N LYS A 35 14.16 -3.80 6.87
CA LYS A 35 13.88 -3.04 5.66
C LYS A 35 12.39 -3.07 5.33
N ALA A 36 11.74 -4.23 5.36
CA ALA A 36 10.31 -4.37 5.09
C ALA A 36 9.46 -3.54 6.07
N TYR A 37 9.80 -3.58 7.37
CA TYR A 37 9.15 -2.76 8.40
C TYR A 37 9.23 -1.27 8.09
N VAL A 38 10.43 -0.77 7.77
CA VAL A 38 10.63 0.65 7.45
C VAL A 38 9.87 1.07 6.19
N LEU A 39 9.88 0.24 5.15
CA LEU A 39 9.15 0.50 3.91
C LEU A 39 7.64 0.56 4.16
N GLY A 40 7.08 -0.41 4.91
CA GLY A 40 5.67 -0.42 5.29
C GLY A 40 5.28 0.78 6.16
N LEU A 41 6.15 1.22 7.07
CA LEU A 41 5.89 2.40 7.91
C LEU A 41 5.85 3.70 7.11
N LEU A 42 6.59 3.78 6.01
CA LEU A 42 6.78 5.00 5.22
C LEU A 42 5.96 5.06 3.94
N HIS A 43 5.28 3.97 3.51
CA HIS A 43 4.58 3.92 2.23
C HIS A 43 3.57 5.06 2.06
N ASP A 44 2.87 5.42 3.12
CA ASP A 44 1.81 6.43 3.17
C ASP A 44 2.27 7.78 3.78
N ILE A 45 3.59 8.03 3.90
CA ILE A 45 4.11 9.25 4.57
C ILE A 45 3.62 10.56 3.95
N GLY A 46 3.26 10.55 2.67
CA GLY A 46 2.71 11.72 1.99
C GLY A 46 1.38 12.20 2.56
N ARG A 47 0.60 11.32 3.21
CA ARG A 47 -0.65 11.68 3.89
C ARG A 47 -0.48 12.71 5.02
N CYS A 48 0.73 12.95 5.45
CA CYS A 48 1.01 14.07 6.36
C CYS A 48 0.77 15.44 5.71
N LYS A 49 0.70 15.51 4.39
CA LYS A 49 0.44 16.72 3.62
C LYS A 49 -0.90 16.66 2.89
N ASP A 50 -1.17 15.54 2.26
CA ASP A 50 -2.37 15.30 1.48
C ASP A 50 -3.02 13.96 1.82
N MET A 51 -4.36 13.93 1.93
CA MET A 51 -5.14 12.73 2.23
C MET A 51 -5.71 12.04 0.97
N GLY A 52 -5.63 12.69 -0.18
CA GLY A 52 -6.04 12.16 -1.49
C GLY A 52 -4.93 11.37 -2.18
N MET A 53 -5.01 11.27 -3.50
CA MET A 53 -4.04 10.54 -4.33
C MET A 53 -2.67 11.23 -4.41
N GLU A 54 -2.58 12.53 -4.17
CA GLU A 54 -1.30 13.26 -4.08
C GLU A 54 -0.37 12.74 -2.99
N HIS A 55 -0.90 11.99 -1.99
CA HIS A 55 -0.02 11.37 -0.98
C HIS A 55 1.08 10.51 -1.60
N ILE A 56 0.85 9.91 -2.76
CA ILE A 56 1.80 9.07 -3.50
C ILE A 56 3.01 9.89 -3.94
N THR A 57 2.75 10.97 -4.68
CA THR A 57 3.78 11.86 -5.23
C THR A 57 4.47 12.69 -4.14
N GLU A 58 3.73 13.15 -3.14
CA GLU A 58 4.28 13.84 -1.97
C GLU A 58 5.14 12.91 -1.12
N GLY A 59 4.73 11.66 -0.91
CA GLY A 59 5.54 10.63 -0.25
C GLY A 59 6.87 10.44 -0.96
N TYR A 60 6.84 10.26 -2.28
CA TYR A 60 8.04 10.16 -3.10
C TYR A 60 8.95 11.39 -2.92
N ARG A 61 8.42 12.61 -3.03
CA ARG A 61 9.20 13.84 -2.89
C ARG A 61 9.82 14.00 -1.50
N ILE A 62 9.07 13.66 -0.46
CA ILE A 62 9.55 13.72 0.93
C ILE A 62 10.73 12.77 1.13
N LEU A 63 10.61 11.54 0.66
CA LEU A 63 11.62 10.49 0.87
C LEU A 63 12.84 10.69 -0.03
N LYS A 64 12.64 11.07 -1.31
CA LYS A 64 13.72 11.39 -2.24
C LYS A 64 14.61 12.51 -1.72
N ARG A 65 14.04 13.59 -1.17
CA ARG A 65 14.82 14.68 -0.57
C ARG A 65 15.69 14.25 0.61
N ARG A 66 15.41 13.10 1.22
CA ARG A 66 16.21 12.50 2.31
C ARG A 66 17.21 11.47 1.81
N GLY A 67 17.25 11.21 0.51
CA GLY A 67 18.09 10.15 -0.08
C GLY A 67 17.57 8.72 0.18
N TRP A 68 16.34 8.56 0.68
CA TRP A 68 15.76 7.26 1.01
C TRP A 68 15.04 6.66 -0.22
N MET A 69 15.84 6.31 -1.23
CA MET A 69 15.34 5.98 -2.57
C MET A 69 14.45 4.73 -2.60
N ALA A 70 14.75 3.70 -1.82
CA ALA A 70 13.91 2.50 -1.73
C ALA A 70 12.51 2.83 -1.18
N ALA A 71 12.43 3.63 -0.11
CA ALA A 71 11.17 4.05 0.46
C ALA A 71 10.43 5.04 -0.47
N ALA A 72 11.16 5.93 -1.16
CA ALA A 72 10.57 6.83 -2.16
C ALA A 72 9.92 6.04 -3.30
N ARG A 73 10.58 5.00 -3.79
CA ARG A 73 10.04 4.11 -4.80
C ARG A 73 8.75 3.43 -4.32
N VAL A 74 8.77 2.85 -3.12
CA VAL A 74 7.59 2.19 -2.54
C VAL A 74 6.43 3.16 -2.36
N ALA A 75 6.67 4.41 -2.00
CA ALA A 75 5.63 5.44 -1.94
C ALA A 75 4.93 5.68 -3.30
N LEU A 76 5.60 5.41 -4.42
CA LEU A 76 4.97 5.43 -5.76
C LEU A 76 4.28 4.11 -6.10
N THR A 77 4.93 2.97 -5.78
CA THR A 77 4.48 1.65 -6.29
C THR A 77 3.32 1.05 -5.51
N HIS A 78 3.17 1.38 -4.21
CA HIS A 78 2.21 0.68 -3.34
C HIS A 78 0.75 0.76 -3.79
N SER A 79 0.35 1.83 -4.49
CA SER A 79 -1.01 2.01 -5.00
C SER A 79 -1.23 1.42 -6.39
N PHE A 80 -0.17 0.96 -7.07
CA PHE A 80 -0.22 0.39 -8.41
C PHE A 80 0.15 -1.09 -8.38
N PHE A 81 -0.84 -1.96 -8.41
CA PHE A 81 -0.70 -3.41 -8.18
C PHE A 81 -0.02 -4.17 -9.31
N THR A 82 0.39 -3.49 -10.37
CA THR A 82 1.11 -4.07 -11.51
C THR A 82 2.15 -3.10 -12.04
N ASN A 83 3.08 -3.67 -12.82
CA ASN A 83 3.98 -2.91 -13.71
C ASN A 83 3.22 -2.11 -14.77
N LEU A 84 1.90 -2.23 -14.80
CA LEU A 84 1.00 -1.42 -15.61
C LEU A 84 0.39 -0.40 -14.67
N MET A 85 0.88 0.82 -14.72
CA MET A 85 0.13 1.98 -14.24
C MET A 85 -1.25 1.94 -14.89
N PRO A 86 -2.31 2.38 -14.21
CA PRO A 86 -3.58 2.66 -14.86
C PRO A 86 -3.31 3.50 -16.11
N ASP A 87 -4.21 3.41 -17.11
CA ASP A 87 -4.11 4.19 -18.32
C ASP A 87 -3.65 5.61 -18.02
N GLU A 88 -2.82 6.19 -18.92
CA GLU A 88 -2.34 7.56 -18.75
C GLU A 88 -3.49 8.52 -18.40
N GLU A 89 -4.67 8.27 -18.96
CA GLU A 89 -5.89 8.99 -18.71
C GLU A 89 -6.34 8.91 -17.23
N TYR A 90 -6.27 7.72 -16.59
CA TYR A 90 -6.63 7.57 -15.18
C TYR A 90 -5.58 8.18 -14.26
N ALA A 91 -4.29 7.97 -14.52
CA ALA A 91 -3.23 8.57 -13.73
C ALA A 91 -3.24 10.11 -13.83
N MET A 92 -3.62 10.65 -14.99
CA MET A 92 -3.76 12.09 -15.21
C MET A 92 -5.05 12.65 -14.60
N SER A 93 -6.16 11.89 -14.57
CA SER A 93 -7.42 12.32 -13.97
C SER A 93 -7.35 12.41 -12.43
N GLU A 94 -6.45 11.62 -11.81
CA GLU A 94 -6.24 11.59 -10.36
C GLU A 94 -5.11 12.53 -9.90
N ALA A 95 -4.40 13.18 -10.83
CA ALA A 95 -3.33 14.11 -10.53
C ALA A 95 -3.89 15.52 -10.30
N ASP A 96 -3.78 16.04 -9.07
CA ASP A 96 -4.26 17.39 -8.73
C ASP A 96 -3.37 18.51 -9.28
N SER A 97 -2.24 18.19 -9.93
CA SER A 97 -1.34 19.17 -10.55
C SER A 97 -0.60 18.63 -11.78
N GLU A 98 -0.24 19.52 -12.71
CA GLU A 98 0.61 19.16 -13.88
C GLU A 98 1.93 18.49 -13.46
N LYS A 99 2.52 18.92 -12.34
CA LYS A 99 3.79 18.33 -11.83
C LYS A 99 3.61 16.91 -11.32
N ASP A 100 2.44 16.57 -10.80
CA ASP A 100 2.11 15.22 -10.35
C ASP A 100 1.81 14.33 -11.55
N ALA A 101 1.07 14.83 -12.52
CA ALA A 101 0.82 14.15 -13.78
C ALA A 101 2.14 13.83 -14.52
N GLU A 102 3.06 14.80 -14.62
CA GLU A 102 4.37 14.60 -15.24
C GLU A 102 5.22 13.55 -14.49
N LEU A 103 5.23 13.59 -13.14
CA LEU A 103 5.94 12.63 -12.32
C LEU A 103 5.41 11.21 -12.54
N LEU A 104 4.09 11.04 -12.48
CA LEU A 104 3.43 9.75 -12.67
C LEU A 104 3.63 9.21 -14.08
N LYS A 105 3.53 10.09 -15.09
CA LYS A 105 3.81 9.74 -16.48
C LYS A 105 5.24 9.25 -16.66
N ASN A 106 6.22 9.98 -16.17
CA ASN A 106 7.63 9.59 -16.26
C ASN A 106 7.89 8.24 -15.58
N PHE A 107 7.28 8.02 -14.43
CA PHE A 107 7.38 6.74 -13.73
C PHE A 107 6.73 5.60 -14.53
N SER A 108 5.55 5.84 -15.11
CA SER A 108 4.86 4.88 -15.97
C SER A 108 5.69 4.51 -17.21
N ASP A 109 6.28 5.50 -17.88
CA ASP A 109 7.13 5.27 -19.05
C ASP A 109 8.34 4.40 -18.70
N LYS A 110 8.95 4.61 -17.54
CA LYS A 110 10.06 3.80 -17.03
C LYS A 110 9.65 2.36 -16.67
N LEU A 111 8.45 2.15 -16.17
CA LEU A 111 7.89 0.81 -15.96
C LEU A 111 7.66 0.10 -17.30
N ARG A 112 7.06 0.78 -18.28
CA ARG A 112 6.80 0.21 -19.62
C ARG A 112 8.07 -0.11 -20.38
N SER A 113 9.10 0.72 -20.26
CA SER A 113 10.41 0.48 -20.91
C SER A 113 11.24 -0.62 -20.22
N GLY A 114 10.83 -1.07 -19.04
CA GLY A 114 11.62 -2.03 -18.23
C GLY A 114 12.81 -1.39 -17.50
N GLU A 115 12.94 -0.06 -17.51
CA GLU A 115 13.96 0.65 -16.71
C GLU A 115 13.69 0.47 -15.20
N ILE A 116 12.42 0.38 -14.81
CA ILE A 116 11.99 0.04 -13.47
C ILE A 116 11.22 -1.28 -13.51
N VAL A 117 11.66 -2.24 -12.71
CA VAL A 117 10.99 -3.52 -12.51
C VAL A 117 10.65 -3.65 -11.04
N TYR A 118 9.44 -4.08 -10.71
CA TYR A 118 9.05 -4.34 -9.32
C TYR A 118 9.87 -5.47 -8.73
N ASP A 119 10.40 -5.25 -7.54
CA ASP A 119 11.06 -6.27 -6.74
C ASP A 119 10.12 -6.86 -5.68
N ASP A 120 10.64 -7.81 -4.88
CA ASP A 120 9.85 -8.46 -3.84
C ASP A 120 9.34 -7.48 -2.78
N TYR A 121 10.04 -6.38 -2.52
CA TYR A 121 9.59 -5.37 -1.55
C TYR A 121 8.43 -4.52 -2.09
N ASP A 122 8.39 -4.20 -3.38
CA ASP A 122 7.24 -3.52 -3.98
C ASP A 122 5.98 -4.37 -3.80
N TYR A 123 6.05 -5.65 -4.20
CA TYR A 123 4.93 -6.59 -4.03
C TYR A 123 4.56 -6.84 -2.58
N LEU A 124 5.56 -6.95 -1.70
CA LEU A 124 5.35 -7.16 -0.27
C LEU A 124 4.57 -6.01 0.36
N ILE A 125 4.94 -4.76 0.05
CA ILE A 125 4.25 -3.61 0.63
C ILE A 125 2.85 -3.45 0.05
N ILE A 126 2.64 -3.73 -1.24
CA ILE A 126 1.30 -3.79 -1.84
C ILE A 126 0.42 -4.81 -1.09
N LEU A 127 0.94 -6.03 -0.85
CA LEU A 127 0.20 -7.06 -0.12
C LEU A 127 -0.07 -6.64 1.33
N ALA A 128 0.95 -6.15 2.02
CA ALA A 128 0.84 -5.73 3.41
C ALA A 128 -0.17 -4.58 3.59
N ASP A 129 -0.19 -3.59 2.70
CA ASP A 129 -1.19 -2.53 2.68
C ASP A 129 -2.61 -3.09 2.49
N CYS A 130 -2.79 -4.00 1.53
CA CYS A 130 -4.08 -4.65 1.27
C CYS A 130 -4.52 -5.64 2.37
N MET A 131 -3.66 -6.01 3.29
CA MET A 131 -4.00 -6.79 4.48
C MET A 131 -4.18 -5.94 5.74
N SER A 132 -4.10 -4.61 5.64
CA SER A 132 -4.06 -3.71 6.79
C SER A 132 -5.23 -2.75 6.83
N LEU A 133 -5.84 -2.62 8.00
CA LEU A 133 -6.71 -1.52 8.40
C LEU A 133 -6.12 -0.83 9.63
N LYS A 134 -6.59 0.36 9.97
CA LYS A 134 -6.13 1.09 11.20
C LYS A 134 -6.33 0.27 12.47
N ARG A 135 -7.29 -0.66 12.46
CA ARG A 135 -7.65 -1.52 13.61
C ARG A 135 -6.88 -2.84 13.66
N GLY A 136 -6.11 -3.19 12.60
CA GLY A 136 -5.34 -4.42 12.56
C GLY A 136 -5.37 -5.14 11.21
N VAL A 137 -4.90 -6.39 11.22
CA VAL A 137 -4.79 -7.23 10.04
C VAL A 137 -6.15 -7.82 9.66
N VAL A 138 -6.46 -7.83 8.37
CA VAL A 138 -7.71 -8.35 7.80
C VAL A 138 -7.43 -9.23 6.58
N THR A 139 -8.46 -9.96 6.13
CA THR A 139 -8.36 -10.65 4.85
C THR A 139 -8.41 -9.67 3.67
N LEU A 140 -7.94 -10.08 2.50
CA LEU A 140 -8.09 -9.31 1.28
C LEU A 140 -9.57 -9.01 0.97
N ASN A 141 -10.46 -10.00 1.23
CA ASN A 141 -11.90 -9.81 1.02
C ASN A 141 -12.45 -8.68 1.91
N ASP A 142 -12.13 -8.68 3.20
CA ASP A 142 -12.57 -7.62 4.12
C ASP A 142 -12.02 -6.25 3.71
N ARG A 143 -10.76 -6.21 3.28
CA ARG A 143 -10.14 -4.97 2.79
C ARG A 143 -10.81 -4.43 1.54
N PHE A 144 -11.14 -5.30 0.58
CA PHE A 144 -11.82 -4.87 -0.64
C PHE A 144 -13.27 -4.45 -0.41
N VAL A 145 -13.98 -5.10 0.53
CA VAL A 145 -15.29 -4.63 0.98
C VAL A 145 -15.18 -3.22 1.59
N ASP A 146 -14.20 -2.99 2.46
CA ASP A 146 -13.94 -1.68 3.05
C ASP A 146 -13.61 -0.61 1.99
N LEU A 147 -12.81 -0.96 1.00
CA LEU A 147 -12.46 -0.07 -0.11
C LEU A 147 -13.67 0.26 -0.99
N MET A 148 -14.50 -0.73 -1.34
CA MET A 148 -15.74 -0.50 -2.10
C MET A 148 -16.72 0.44 -1.41
N ILE A 149 -16.81 0.37 -0.10
CA ILE A 149 -17.69 1.24 0.68
C ILE A 149 -17.18 2.69 0.68
N ARG A 150 -15.86 2.89 0.68
CA ARG A 150 -15.25 4.22 0.80
C ARG A 150 -14.91 4.88 -0.52
N HIS A 151 -14.70 4.10 -1.58
CA HIS A 151 -14.18 4.58 -2.85
C HIS A 151 -14.89 3.88 -4.02
N ASN A 152 -15.01 4.61 -5.11
CA ASN A 152 -15.48 4.06 -6.38
C ASN A 152 -14.28 3.82 -7.30
N PHE A 153 -13.72 2.62 -7.28
CA PHE A 153 -12.60 2.26 -8.15
C PHE A 153 -13.12 1.64 -9.46
N PRO A 154 -12.88 2.26 -10.61
CA PRO A 154 -13.31 1.70 -11.90
C PRO A 154 -12.60 0.38 -12.24
N ASP A 155 -11.35 0.20 -11.76
CA ASP A 155 -10.48 -0.97 -11.99
C ASP A 155 -10.48 -2.00 -10.83
N LEU A 156 -11.50 -1.96 -9.96
CA LEU A 156 -11.54 -2.79 -8.75
C LEU A 156 -11.40 -4.29 -9.05
N ARG A 157 -12.04 -4.79 -10.10
CA ARG A 157 -11.96 -6.19 -10.49
C ARG A 157 -10.52 -6.61 -10.79
N GLU A 158 -9.81 -5.80 -11.55
CA GLU A 158 -8.41 -6.03 -11.93
C GLU A 158 -7.51 -5.99 -10.70
N ARG A 159 -7.73 -5.05 -9.80
CA ARG A 159 -7.01 -4.96 -8.51
C ARG A 159 -7.20 -6.22 -7.67
N VAL A 160 -8.43 -6.71 -7.55
CA VAL A 160 -8.71 -7.95 -6.82
C VAL A 160 -7.95 -9.13 -7.42
N ILE A 161 -8.01 -9.32 -8.73
CA ILE A 161 -7.30 -10.42 -9.41
C ILE A 161 -5.79 -10.33 -9.13
N LYS A 162 -5.22 -9.15 -9.28
CA LYS A 162 -3.77 -8.92 -9.15
C LYS A 162 -3.25 -9.14 -7.73
N ILE A 163 -3.97 -8.66 -6.73
CA ILE A 163 -3.53 -8.84 -5.34
C ILE A 163 -3.56 -10.32 -4.92
N TRP A 164 -4.49 -11.11 -5.44
CA TRP A 164 -4.49 -12.55 -5.20
C TRP A 164 -3.28 -13.23 -5.82
N VAL A 165 -2.86 -12.83 -7.02
CA VAL A 165 -1.61 -13.32 -7.64
C VAL A 165 -0.38 -12.95 -6.79
N ILE A 166 -0.35 -11.71 -6.25
CA ILE A 166 0.72 -11.28 -5.34
C ILE A 166 0.70 -12.12 -4.06
N LYS A 167 -0.48 -12.35 -3.47
CA LYS A 167 -0.59 -13.21 -2.28
C LYS A 167 -0.09 -14.62 -2.54
N GLU A 168 -0.50 -15.25 -3.65
CA GLU A 168 -0.03 -16.58 -4.03
C GLU A 168 1.50 -16.65 -4.22
N ARG A 169 2.13 -15.58 -4.70
CA ARG A 169 3.59 -15.50 -4.76
C ARG A 169 4.22 -15.69 -3.38
N PHE A 170 3.75 -14.94 -2.38
CA PHE A 170 4.27 -15.03 -1.01
C PHE A 170 3.88 -16.33 -0.32
N ASP A 171 2.68 -16.86 -0.56
CA ASP A 171 2.28 -18.19 -0.10
C ASP A 171 3.25 -19.28 -0.60
N LYS A 172 3.63 -19.22 -1.87
CA LYS A 172 4.62 -20.14 -2.46
C LYS A 172 6.03 -19.94 -1.87
N MET A 173 6.48 -18.71 -1.69
CA MET A 173 7.80 -18.41 -1.11
C MET A 173 7.93 -18.95 0.31
N MET A 174 6.89 -18.84 1.14
CA MET A 174 6.91 -19.34 2.52
C MET A 174 6.48 -20.83 2.64
N ASN A 175 6.09 -21.46 1.53
CA ASN A 175 5.51 -22.82 1.52
C ASN A 175 4.32 -22.98 2.50
N GLY A 176 3.43 -21.99 2.54
CA GLY A 176 2.32 -21.92 3.48
C GLY A 176 1.28 -20.89 3.05
N ASN A 177 0.46 -20.44 3.99
CA ASN A 177 -0.53 -19.39 3.74
C ASN A 177 -0.19 -18.13 4.56
N VAL A 178 -0.02 -17.00 3.91
CA VAL A 178 0.29 -15.70 4.56
C VAL A 178 -0.68 -15.39 5.69
N TYR A 179 -1.94 -15.79 5.59
CA TYR A 179 -2.93 -15.55 6.64
C TYR A 179 -2.63 -16.31 7.94
N ASP A 180 -1.90 -17.44 7.88
CA ASP A 180 -1.55 -18.20 9.08
C ASP A 180 -0.65 -17.41 10.03
N LEU A 181 0.15 -16.48 9.50
CA LEU A 181 0.97 -15.57 10.31
C LEU A 181 0.13 -14.62 11.19
N PHE A 182 -1.14 -14.42 10.85
CA PHE A 182 -2.03 -13.42 11.45
C PHE A 182 -3.40 -14.00 11.85
N LYS A 183 -3.51 -15.34 11.95
CA LYS A 183 -4.78 -16.05 12.09
C LYS A 183 -5.68 -15.49 13.20
N ASP A 184 -5.15 -15.32 14.40
CA ASP A 184 -5.94 -14.89 15.56
C ASP A 184 -6.43 -13.44 15.38
N GLU A 185 -5.59 -12.57 14.85
CA GLU A 185 -5.93 -11.16 14.62
C GLU A 185 -6.97 -11.01 13.50
N ILE A 186 -6.82 -11.77 12.41
CA ILE A 186 -7.79 -11.80 11.32
C ILE A 186 -9.14 -12.29 11.84
N GLN A 187 -9.16 -13.36 12.64
CA GLN A 187 -10.40 -13.90 13.22
C GLN A 187 -11.10 -12.87 14.12
N GLN A 188 -10.36 -12.15 14.96
CA GLN A 188 -10.92 -11.09 15.79
C GLN A 188 -11.50 -9.97 14.95
N ASN A 189 -10.81 -9.54 13.89
CA ASN A 189 -11.23 -8.44 13.03
C ASN A 189 -12.41 -8.80 12.12
N ALA A 190 -12.53 -10.07 11.70
CA ALA A 190 -13.65 -10.55 10.87
C ALA A 190 -15.02 -10.48 11.56
N LEU A 191 -15.03 -10.40 12.89
CA LEU A 191 -16.26 -10.23 13.68
C LEU A 191 -16.72 -8.77 13.79
N LEU A 192 -15.91 -7.82 13.29
CA LEU A 192 -16.21 -6.40 13.39
C LEU A 192 -16.87 -5.90 12.11
N LYS A 193 -17.72 -4.86 12.24
CA LYS A 193 -18.27 -4.16 11.06
C LYS A 193 -17.14 -3.67 10.13
N PRO A 194 -17.35 -3.66 8.80
CA PRO A 194 -16.44 -2.99 7.87
C PRO A 194 -16.15 -1.56 8.34
N GLN A 195 -14.88 -1.17 8.30
CA GLN A 195 -14.45 0.12 8.83
C GLN A 195 -15.11 1.30 8.13
N GLY A 196 -15.38 1.18 6.81
CA GLY A 196 -16.09 2.20 6.04
C GLY A 196 -17.56 2.43 6.46
N LEU A 197 -18.15 1.50 7.25
CA LEU A 197 -19.51 1.64 7.80
C LEU A 197 -19.53 2.18 9.24
N ILE A 198 -18.36 2.44 9.84
CA ILE A 198 -18.26 3.03 11.17
C ILE A 198 -18.36 4.54 11.02
N ASN A 199 -19.41 5.13 11.59
CA ASN A 199 -19.56 6.57 11.61
C ASN A 199 -18.37 7.20 12.37
N PRO A 200 -17.69 8.24 11.84
CA PRO A 200 -16.63 8.90 12.56
C PRO A 200 -17.06 9.52 13.90
N ASN A 201 -18.36 9.57 14.17
CA ASN A 201 -18.95 10.08 15.42
C ASN A 201 -19.40 8.96 16.38
N ASP A 202 -19.24 7.68 16.01
CA ASP A 202 -19.45 6.52 16.88
C ASP A 202 -18.09 6.13 17.51
#